data_b64d2c03010b9cd76d4969491c32e31e
#
_entry.id   b64d2c03010b9cd76d4969491c32e31e
#
_cell.length_a   1.000
_cell.length_b   1.000
_cell.length_c   1.000
_cell.angle_alpha   90.00
_cell.angle_beta   90.00
_cell.angle_gamma   90.00
#
_symmetry.space_group_name_H-M   'P 1'
#
loop_
_entity.id
_entity.type
_entity.pdbx_description
1 polymer ?
#
loop_
_entity_poly.entity_id
_entity_poly.type
_entity_poly.pdbx_seq_one_letter_code
_entity_poly.pdbx_strand_id
1 'polypeptide(L)'
;METVPLAVLSERFDEQLWKHVGPQVEAGRDSTVSAAAGSVAPLLVATLWRRLQRPVLVISPSAEEVQEWHYDLQQLCEGASVVPWSRQPRQLWEQLRHIDGMQAQGVETAWAVSRRRNVILLCSPEVFAVSLPAPAELQQQGLCLYVGMEYVPEELQQQLLRHGFQRVEAVSAPGDIARRGAIMDIFPVGWDEPLRVEFWGNTVESLRCFDPETQRSTARFERVEFLCGVLWDHAYSRLWDFLPPETLVVIESPERVRQAWVQTGDTLSWEMLSRWQRLILNPLGGGGTSLGSASQPPVGRSVVRLVEELRCLMERGYEL
;
A
#
# COMPACT_ATOMS: atom_id res chain seq x y z
N MET A 1 9.23 -31.98 12.20
CA MET A 1 9.30 -30.65 12.80
C MET A 1 8.09 -29.88 12.28
N GLU A 2 7.10 -29.67 13.11
CA GLU A 2 5.96 -28.83 12.73
C GLU A 2 6.45 -27.41 12.54
N THR A 3 6.25 -26.85 11.37
CA THR A 3 6.47 -25.44 11.09
C THR A 3 5.45 -24.64 11.90
N VAL A 4 5.91 -23.92 12.91
CA VAL A 4 5.05 -23.01 13.66
C VAL A 4 4.61 -21.92 12.69
N PRO A 5 3.29 -21.71 12.47
CA PRO A 5 2.81 -20.66 11.59
C PRO A 5 3.31 -19.29 12.06
N LEU A 6 3.67 -18.40 11.13
CA LEU A 6 4.16 -17.05 11.42
C LEU A 6 3.18 -16.27 12.31
N ALA A 7 1.88 -16.51 12.15
CA ALA A 7 0.83 -15.94 12.98
C ALA A 7 0.98 -16.28 14.48
N VAL A 8 1.36 -17.51 14.81
CA VAL A 8 1.55 -17.95 16.21
C VAL A 8 2.79 -17.31 16.84
N LEU A 9 3.85 -17.13 16.04
CA LEU A 9 5.05 -16.40 16.49
C LEU A 9 4.72 -14.92 16.73
N SER A 10 3.95 -14.30 15.84
CA SER A 10 3.56 -12.90 15.99
C SER A 10 2.75 -12.65 17.28
N GLU A 11 1.84 -13.56 17.66
CA GLU A 11 1.04 -13.42 18.88
C GLU A 11 1.89 -13.43 20.16
N ARG A 12 2.94 -14.26 20.22
CA ARG A 12 3.84 -14.29 21.39
C ARG A 12 4.64 -12.99 21.54
N PHE A 13 5.04 -12.38 20.45
CA PHE A 13 5.76 -11.10 20.46
C PHE A 13 4.83 -9.90 20.68
N ASP A 14 3.56 -9.99 20.29
CA ASP A 14 2.58 -8.91 20.41
C ASP A 14 2.48 -8.33 21.83
N GLU A 15 2.41 -9.18 22.85
CA GLU A 15 2.33 -8.71 24.23
C GLU A 15 3.62 -8.01 24.70
N GLN A 16 4.76 -8.53 24.31
CA GLN A 16 6.05 -7.93 24.70
C GLN A 16 6.25 -6.59 24.00
N LEU A 17 6.03 -6.53 22.68
CA LEU A 17 6.15 -5.30 21.89
C LEU A 17 5.15 -4.24 22.38
N TRP A 18 3.91 -4.65 22.65
CA TRP A 18 2.89 -3.76 23.19
C TRP A 18 3.26 -3.16 24.54
N LYS A 19 3.75 -3.97 25.48
CA LYS A 19 4.17 -3.49 26.81
C LYS A 19 5.21 -2.39 26.73
N HIS A 20 6.11 -2.44 25.74
CA HIS A 20 7.20 -1.48 25.63
C HIS A 20 6.78 -0.16 24.95
N VAL A 21 5.90 -0.21 23.97
CA VAL A 21 5.59 0.94 23.09
C VAL A 21 4.11 1.33 23.14
N GLY A 22 3.21 0.35 23.28
CA GLY A 22 1.76 0.53 23.20
C GLY A 22 1.21 1.62 24.10
N PRO A 23 1.52 1.64 25.40
CA PRO A 23 0.96 2.65 26.33
C PRO A 23 1.31 4.09 25.96
N GLN A 24 2.49 4.33 25.40
CA GLN A 24 2.91 5.66 24.95
C GLN A 24 2.15 6.07 23.68
N VAL A 25 2.03 5.14 22.75
CA VAL A 25 1.31 5.37 21.49
C VAL A 25 -0.20 5.52 21.74
N GLU A 26 -0.79 4.72 22.62
CA GLU A 26 -2.20 4.83 23.02
C GLU A 26 -2.51 6.17 23.71
N ALA A 27 -1.56 6.69 24.48
CA ALA A 27 -1.66 8.02 25.11
C ALA A 27 -1.47 9.19 24.13
N GLY A 28 -1.35 8.94 22.83
CA GLY A 28 -1.20 9.97 21.79
C GLY A 28 0.17 10.67 21.77
N ARG A 29 1.18 10.12 22.46
CA ARG A 29 2.52 10.73 22.54
C ARG A 29 3.43 10.24 21.43
N ASP A 30 4.25 11.14 20.92
CA ASP A 30 5.38 10.77 20.05
C ASP A 30 6.30 9.82 20.79
N SER A 31 6.79 8.80 20.11
CA SER A 31 7.61 7.75 20.71
C SER A 31 8.81 7.44 19.81
N THR A 32 9.93 7.10 20.42
CA THR A 32 11.14 6.65 19.72
C THR A 32 11.49 5.25 20.19
N VAL A 33 11.70 4.36 19.24
CA VAL A 33 12.13 2.98 19.46
C VAL A 33 13.49 2.80 18.85
N SER A 34 14.44 2.38 19.65
CA SER A 34 15.81 2.09 19.23
C SER A 34 16.04 0.58 19.11
N ALA A 35 17.04 0.22 18.30
CA ALA A 35 17.39 -1.17 18.01
C ALA A 35 16.20 -2.00 17.46
N ALA A 36 15.35 -1.36 16.63
CA ALA A 36 14.29 -2.04 15.89
C ALA A 36 14.81 -2.44 14.48
N ALA A 37 15.75 -3.37 14.47
CA ALA A 37 16.38 -3.82 13.21
C ALA A 37 15.67 -5.05 12.62
N GLY A 38 15.74 -5.19 11.30
CA GLY A 38 15.16 -6.32 10.57
C GLY A 38 13.65 -6.46 10.77
N SER A 39 13.17 -7.69 10.90
CA SER A 39 11.73 -8.00 11.01
C SER A 39 11.05 -7.51 12.30
N VAL A 40 11.79 -7.02 13.29
CA VAL A 40 11.21 -6.48 14.54
C VAL A 40 10.39 -5.22 14.27
N ALA A 41 10.82 -4.37 13.33
CA ALA A 41 10.09 -3.16 12.98
C ALA A 41 8.73 -3.46 12.32
N PRO A 42 8.62 -4.32 11.29
CA PRO A 42 7.34 -4.78 10.76
C PRO A 42 6.45 -5.47 11.81
N LEU A 43 7.00 -6.31 12.67
CA LEU A 43 6.25 -6.94 13.77
C LEU A 43 5.65 -5.92 14.72
N LEU A 44 6.42 -4.90 15.11
CA LEU A 44 5.94 -3.81 15.97
C LEU A 44 4.80 -3.05 15.30
N VAL A 45 4.94 -2.69 14.02
CA VAL A 45 3.89 -1.98 13.27
C VAL A 45 2.63 -2.84 13.14
N ALA A 46 2.78 -4.13 12.84
CA ALA A 46 1.66 -5.06 12.78
C ALA A 46 0.92 -5.18 14.13
N THR A 47 1.66 -5.26 15.24
CA THR A 47 1.11 -5.27 16.60
C THR A 47 0.32 -4.00 16.91
N LEU A 48 0.91 -2.84 16.63
CA LEU A 48 0.25 -1.54 16.85
C LEU A 48 -1.00 -1.39 15.98
N TRP A 49 -0.92 -1.75 14.70
CA TRP A 49 -2.06 -1.69 13.79
C TRP A 49 -3.21 -2.59 14.25
N ARG A 50 -2.93 -3.83 14.65
CA ARG A 50 -3.96 -4.77 15.15
C ARG A 50 -4.67 -4.25 16.40
N ARG A 51 -3.93 -3.65 17.31
CA ARG A 51 -4.48 -3.19 18.61
C ARG A 51 -5.13 -1.82 18.52
N LEU A 52 -4.56 -0.90 17.78
CA LEU A 52 -5.08 0.47 17.70
C LEU A 52 -6.22 0.63 16.69
N GLN A 53 -6.32 -0.27 15.70
CA GLN A 53 -7.37 -0.25 14.67
C GLN A 53 -7.52 1.11 13.99
N ARG A 54 -6.39 1.77 13.71
CA ARG A 54 -6.33 3.07 13.04
C ARG A 54 -5.34 3.04 11.87
N PRO A 55 -5.44 3.98 10.92
CA PRO A 55 -4.52 4.04 9.80
C PRO A 55 -3.07 4.20 10.25
N VAL A 56 -2.16 3.53 9.56
CA VAL A 56 -0.71 3.66 9.77
C VAL A 56 -0.07 4.11 8.48
N LEU A 57 0.79 5.12 8.55
CA LEU A 57 1.67 5.55 7.47
C LEU A 57 3.11 5.21 7.84
N VAL A 58 3.76 4.35 7.08
CA VAL A 58 5.19 4.05 7.24
C VAL A 58 5.97 4.80 6.16
N ILE A 59 6.95 5.58 6.59
CA ILE A 59 7.84 6.31 5.70
C ILE A 59 9.23 5.68 5.78
N SER A 60 9.65 5.06 4.68
CA SER A 60 10.96 4.43 4.51
C SER A 60 11.87 5.27 3.61
N PRO A 61 13.20 5.16 3.73
CA PRO A 61 14.12 6.01 2.98
C PRO A 61 14.09 5.81 1.46
N SER A 62 13.74 4.62 0.98
CA SER A 62 13.80 4.26 -0.44
C SER A 62 12.63 3.37 -0.88
N ALA A 63 12.46 3.25 -2.20
CA ALA A 63 11.45 2.38 -2.80
C ALA A 63 11.72 0.89 -2.52
N GLU A 64 12.98 0.48 -2.45
CA GLU A 64 13.39 -0.89 -2.13
C GLU A 64 12.91 -1.28 -0.72
N GLU A 65 13.16 -0.42 0.26
CA GLU A 65 12.71 -0.65 1.64
C GLU A 65 11.18 -0.64 1.75
N VAL A 66 10.48 0.19 0.97
CA VAL A 66 9.00 0.12 0.86
C VAL A 66 8.53 -1.26 0.41
N GLN A 67 9.23 -1.90 -0.55
CA GLN A 67 8.87 -3.25 -1.00
C GLN A 67 9.18 -4.32 0.04
N GLU A 68 10.29 -4.19 0.78
CA GLU A 68 10.61 -5.09 1.90
C GLU A 68 9.54 -5.01 2.99
N TRP A 69 9.14 -3.81 3.40
CA TRP A 69 8.03 -3.59 4.33
C TRP A 69 6.71 -4.17 3.82
N HIS A 70 6.42 -4.00 2.54
CA HIS A 70 5.21 -4.53 1.94
C HIS A 70 5.15 -6.05 2.02
N TYR A 71 6.26 -6.71 1.65
CA TYR A 71 6.37 -8.16 1.74
C TYR A 71 6.14 -8.67 3.18
N ASP A 72 6.82 -8.08 4.15
CA ASP A 72 6.71 -8.49 5.55
C ASP A 72 5.31 -8.25 6.13
N LEU A 73 4.73 -7.08 5.90
CA LEU A 73 3.43 -6.73 6.45
C LEU A 73 2.27 -7.48 5.79
N GLN A 74 2.39 -7.87 4.52
CA GLN A 74 1.41 -8.76 3.90
C GLN A 74 1.34 -10.13 4.59
N GLN A 75 2.48 -10.65 5.07
CA GLN A 75 2.53 -11.91 5.80
C GLN A 75 2.05 -11.79 7.25
N LEU A 76 2.27 -10.62 7.86
CA LEU A 76 1.96 -10.38 9.27
C LEU A 76 0.54 -9.88 9.52
N CYS A 77 -0.08 -9.24 8.54
CA CYS A 77 -1.38 -8.58 8.68
C CYS A 77 -2.41 -9.19 7.74
N GLU A 78 -2.88 -10.40 8.05
CA GLU A 78 -3.93 -11.06 7.26
C GLU A 78 -5.19 -10.18 7.18
N GLY A 79 -5.69 -9.98 5.96
CA GLY A 79 -6.89 -9.16 5.71
C GLY A 79 -6.66 -7.65 5.81
N ALA A 80 -5.45 -7.18 6.11
CA ALA A 80 -5.12 -5.77 6.06
C ALA A 80 -5.01 -5.26 4.62
N SER A 81 -5.40 -4.00 4.42
CA SER A 81 -5.03 -3.30 3.21
C SER A 81 -3.65 -2.67 3.39
N VAL A 82 -2.61 -3.40 2.99
CA VAL A 82 -1.24 -2.89 2.94
C VAL A 82 -1.00 -2.34 1.54
N VAL A 83 -0.81 -1.02 1.44
CA VAL A 83 -0.74 -0.30 0.16
C VAL A 83 0.65 0.33 0.03
N PRO A 84 1.51 -0.18 -0.85
CA PRO A 84 2.78 0.46 -1.15
C PRO A 84 2.60 1.58 -2.16
N TRP A 85 3.24 2.73 -1.92
CA TRP A 85 3.35 3.81 -2.88
C TRP A 85 4.79 4.34 -2.92
N SER A 86 5.48 3.97 -3.96
CA SER A 86 6.86 4.37 -4.21
C SER A 86 7.15 4.39 -5.71
N ARG A 87 8.25 5.03 -6.09
CA ARG A 87 8.65 5.06 -7.50
C ARG A 87 8.93 3.65 -8.02
N GLN A 88 8.11 3.21 -8.96
CA GLN A 88 8.32 1.98 -9.71
C GLN A 88 9.13 2.24 -10.99
N PRO A 89 9.81 1.23 -11.55
CA PRO A 89 10.39 1.34 -12.88
C PRO A 89 9.32 1.77 -13.89
N ARG A 90 9.65 2.77 -14.73
CA ARG A 90 8.72 3.28 -15.74
C ARG A 90 8.23 2.17 -16.64
N GLN A 91 6.91 2.05 -16.75
CA GLN A 91 6.27 1.11 -17.65
C GLN A 91 6.10 1.72 -19.04
N LEU A 92 6.08 0.86 -20.07
CA LEU A 92 5.95 1.32 -21.45
C LEU A 92 4.66 2.12 -21.70
N TRP A 93 3.57 1.77 -21.03
CA TRP A 93 2.28 2.45 -21.16
C TRP A 93 2.31 3.89 -20.62
N GLU A 94 3.14 4.21 -19.64
CA GLU A 94 3.31 5.58 -19.11
C GLU A 94 3.79 6.54 -20.21
N GLN A 95 4.70 6.06 -21.07
CA GLN A 95 5.20 6.83 -22.19
C GLN A 95 4.16 6.98 -23.30
N LEU A 96 3.39 5.93 -23.58
CA LEU A 96 2.39 5.90 -24.63
C LEU A 96 1.14 6.72 -24.29
N ARG A 97 0.78 6.81 -23.02
CA ARG A 97 -0.44 7.46 -22.57
C ARG A 97 -0.22 8.84 -21.95
N HIS A 98 1.04 9.25 -21.77
CA HIS A 98 1.40 10.48 -21.04
C HIS A 98 0.82 10.55 -19.62
N ILE A 99 0.58 9.38 -19.00
CA ILE A 99 0.13 9.27 -17.62
C ILE A 99 1.38 9.13 -16.74
N ASP A 100 1.50 9.97 -15.72
CA ASP A 100 2.55 9.81 -14.70
C ASP A 100 2.18 8.62 -13.80
N GLY A 101 2.98 7.56 -13.82
CA GLY A 101 2.75 6.36 -13.02
C GLY A 101 2.74 6.64 -11.51
N MET A 102 3.55 7.57 -11.04
CA MET A 102 3.54 8.01 -9.64
C MET A 102 2.23 8.68 -9.27
N GLN A 103 1.68 9.53 -10.17
CA GLN A 103 0.39 10.17 -9.96
C GLN A 103 -0.75 9.15 -10.03
N ALA A 104 -0.74 8.24 -11.00
CA ALA A 104 -1.75 7.19 -11.13
C ALA A 104 -1.82 6.32 -9.88
N GLN A 105 -0.69 5.82 -9.41
CA GLN A 105 -0.60 5.05 -8.17
C GLN A 105 -1.01 5.88 -6.95
N GLY A 106 -0.64 7.16 -6.93
CA GLY A 106 -1.01 8.08 -5.85
C GLY A 106 -2.52 8.33 -5.77
N VAL A 107 -3.19 8.47 -6.90
CA VAL A 107 -4.65 8.64 -6.97
C VAL A 107 -5.37 7.41 -6.42
N GLU A 108 -4.98 6.20 -6.84
CA GLU A 108 -5.51 4.94 -6.29
C GLU A 108 -5.24 4.80 -4.80
N THR A 109 -4.02 5.10 -4.37
CA THR A 109 -3.63 5.07 -2.96
C THR A 109 -4.45 6.04 -2.13
N ALA A 110 -4.57 7.30 -2.56
CA ALA A 110 -5.36 8.33 -1.88
C ALA A 110 -6.83 7.93 -1.78
N TRP A 111 -7.38 7.34 -2.84
CA TRP A 111 -8.75 6.83 -2.83
C TRP A 111 -8.92 5.65 -1.87
N ALA A 112 -8.00 4.69 -1.87
CA ALA A 112 -8.01 3.56 -0.95
C ALA A 112 -7.95 4.01 0.52
N VAL A 113 -7.07 4.97 0.84
CA VAL A 113 -6.93 5.55 2.18
C VAL A 113 -8.21 6.29 2.60
N SER A 114 -8.82 7.08 1.72
CA SER A 114 -10.04 7.84 2.03
C SER A 114 -11.25 6.96 2.35
N ARG A 115 -11.29 5.72 1.83
CA ARG A 115 -12.41 4.77 2.01
C ARG A 115 -12.22 3.74 3.10
N ARG A 116 -10.99 3.46 3.49
CA ARG A 116 -10.64 2.39 4.44
C ARG A 116 -10.14 2.99 5.74
N ARG A 117 -10.82 2.67 6.84
CA ARG A 117 -10.42 3.14 8.18
C ARG A 117 -9.18 2.44 8.74
N ASN A 118 -8.81 1.29 8.19
CA ASN A 118 -7.77 0.44 8.75
C ASN A 118 -6.77 0.01 7.66
N VAL A 119 -6.03 0.98 7.13
CA VAL A 119 -5.03 0.80 6.08
C VAL A 119 -3.62 1.00 6.63
N ILE A 120 -2.66 0.23 6.11
CA ILE A 120 -1.23 0.48 6.28
C ILE A 120 -0.71 1.00 4.95
N LEU A 121 -0.37 2.28 4.92
CA LEU A 121 0.25 2.92 3.77
C LEU A 121 1.76 2.92 3.94
N LEU A 122 2.48 2.45 2.94
CA LEU A 122 3.94 2.41 2.91
C LEU A 122 4.43 3.35 1.83
N CYS A 123 5.34 4.26 2.13
CA CYS A 123 5.82 5.19 1.14
C CYS A 123 7.28 5.64 1.36
N SER A 124 7.86 6.19 0.32
CA SER A 124 9.14 6.91 0.33
C SER A 124 8.91 8.41 0.14
N PRO A 125 9.87 9.28 0.50
CA PRO A 125 9.68 10.73 0.56
C PRO A 125 9.19 11.39 -0.74
N GLU A 126 9.54 10.86 -1.89
CA GLU A 126 9.16 11.43 -3.19
C GLU A 126 7.64 11.48 -3.44
N VAL A 127 6.85 10.63 -2.77
CA VAL A 127 5.40 10.62 -2.96
C VAL A 127 4.73 11.90 -2.42
N PHE A 128 5.36 12.56 -1.46
CA PHE A 128 4.83 13.80 -0.88
C PHE A 128 4.89 14.99 -1.85
N ALA A 129 5.77 14.92 -2.85
CA ALA A 129 5.83 15.90 -3.93
C ALA A 129 4.79 15.69 -5.04
N VAL A 130 4.11 14.52 -5.04
CA VAL A 130 3.12 14.19 -6.07
C VAL A 130 1.84 15.00 -5.85
N SER A 131 1.36 15.63 -6.91
CA SER A 131 0.07 16.34 -6.90
C SER A 131 -1.08 15.37 -7.14
N LEU A 132 -2.13 15.50 -6.33
CA LEU A 132 -3.32 14.66 -6.35
C LEU A 132 -4.57 15.50 -6.57
N PRO A 133 -5.64 14.94 -7.15
CA PRO A 133 -6.96 15.57 -7.19
C PRO A 133 -7.48 15.87 -5.78
N ALA A 134 -8.45 16.76 -5.64
CA ALA A 134 -9.06 17.03 -4.35
C ALA A 134 -9.78 15.79 -3.79
N PRO A 135 -9.80 15.55 -2.46
CA PRO A 135 -10.50 14.41 -1.86
C PRO A 135 -11.97 14.29 -2.27
N ALA A 136 -12.67 15.43 -2.39
CA ALA A 136 -14.06 15.45 -2.82
C ALA A 136 -14.24 15.02 -4.29
N GLU A 137 -13.28 15.33 -5.15
CA GLU A 137 -13.28 14.94 -6.55
C GLU A 137 -13.06 13.42 -6.69
N LEU A 138 -12.09 12.86 -5.96
CA LEU A 138 -11.86 11.41 -5.95
C LEU A 138 -13.09 10.62 -5.48
N GLN A 139 -13.80 11.12 -4.46
CA GLN A 139 -15.01 10.47 -3.97
C GLN A 139 -16.12 10.41 -5.02
N GLN A 140 -16.26 11.43 -5.85
CA GLN A 140 -17.27 11.49 -6.92
C GLN A 140 -16.94 10.58 -8.11
N GLN A 141 -15.68 10.24 -8.29
CA GLN A 141 -15.22 9.43 -9.44
C GLN A 141 -15.08 7.93 -9.15
N GLY A 142 -15.41 7.51 -7.93
CA GLY A 142 -15.44 6.09 -7.60
C GLY A 142 -16.63 5.39 -8.26
N LEU A 143 -16.35 4.31 -8.99
CA LEU A 143 -17.36 3.43 -9.56
C LEU A 143 -17.39 2.11 -8.81
N CYS A 144 -18.59 1.68 -8.42
CA CYS A 144 -18.83 0.39 -7.81
C CYS A 144 -19.67 -0.47 -8.74
N LEU A 145 -19.19 -1.67 -9.06
CA LEU A 145 -19.95 -2.70 -9.79
C LEU A 145 -20.08 -3.95 -8.91
N TYR A 146 -21.23 -4.61 -8.97
CA TYR A 146 -21.43 -5.89 -8.29
C TYR A 146 -22.31 -6.82 -9.13
N VAL A 147 -22.15 -8.11 -8.94
CA VAL A 147 -22.93 -9.14 -9.63
C VAL A 147 -24.42 -9.00 -9.27
N GLY A 148 -25.27 -9.00 -10.28
CA GLY A 148 -26.71 -8.74 -10.15
C GLY A 148 -27.11 -7.26 -10.21
N MET A 149 -26.15 -6.33 -10.32
CA MET A 149 -26.43 -4.91 -10.50
C MET A 149 -27.06 -4.65 -11.86
N GLU A 150 -28.13 -3.87 -11.91
CA GLU A 150 -28.64 -3.33 -13.18
C GLU A 150 -27.86 -2.08 -13.54
N TYR A 151 -27.21 -2.14 -14.69
CA TYR A 151 -26.46 -1.02 -15.28
C TYR A 151 -26.48 -1.11 -16.81
N VAL A 152 -26.91 -0.05 -17.45
CA VAL A 152 -26.95 -0.02 -18.91
C VAL A 152 -25.51 0.01 -19.46
N PRO A 153 -25.06 -1.02 -20.21
CA PRO A 153 -23.66 -1.09 -20.66
C PRO A 153 -23.19 0.13 -21.46
N GLU A 154 -24.10 0.73 -22.25
CA GLU A 154 -23.84 1.94 -23.02
C GLU A 154 -23.56 3.15 -22.12
N GLU A 155 -24.29 3.30 -21.01
CA GLU A 155 -24.09 4.37 -20.07
C GLU A 155 -22.77 4.23 -19.33
N LEU A 156 -22.41 3.00 -18.91
CA LEU A 156 -21.11 2.71 -18.32
C LEU A 156 -19.97 3.08 -19.29
N GLN A 157 -20.07 2.65 -20.53
CA GLN A 157 -19.07 2.98 -21.55
C GLN A 157 -18.95 4.50 -21.74
N GLN A 158 -20.06 5.22 -21.87
CA GLN A 158 -20.05 6.66 -22.03
C GLN A 158 -19.48 7.39 -20.81
N GLN A 159 -19.76 6.91 -19.60
CA GLN A 159 -19.20 7.45 -18.38
C GLN A 159 -17.67 7.32 -18.39
N LEU A 160 -17.14 6.15 -18.65
CA LEU A 160 -15.69 5.92 -18.70
C LEU A 160 -15.01 6.78 -19.80
N LEU A 161 -15.60 6.88 -20.98
CA LEU A 161 -15.08 7.73 -22.06
C LEU A 161 -15.05 9.22 -21.68
N ARG A 162 -16.08 9.71 -20.98
CA ARG A 162 -16.11 11.11 -20.49
C ARG A 162 -15.01 11.39 -19.47
N HIS A 163 -14.56 10.38 -18.73
CA HIS A 163 -13.50 10.51 -17.75
C HIS A 163 -12.11 10.16 -18.29
N GLY A 164 -11.96 10.09 -19.62
CA GLY A 164 -10.67 9.98 -20.31
C GLY A 164 -10.23 8.59 -20.70
N PHE A 165 -11.05 7.55 -20.44
CA PHE A 165 -10.77 6.23 -21.01
C PHE A 165 -10.77 6.26 -22.52
N GLN A 166 -9.93 5.45 -23.16
CA GLN A 166 -9.84 5.35 -24.61
C GLN A 166 -10.43 4.04 -25.11
N ARG A 167 -11.31 4.17 -26.11
CA ARG A 167 -11.88 2.99 -26.75
C ARG A 167 -10.84 2.33 -27.66
N VAL A 168 -10.60 1.05 -27.43
CA VAL A 168 -9.66 0.21 -28.18
C VAL A 168 -10.34 -1.08 -28.66
N GLU A 169 -9.69 -1.82 -29.55
CA GLU A 169 -10.19 -3.16 -29.96
C GLU A 169 -9.96 -4.22 -28.87
N ALA A 170 -8.83 -4.14 -28.17
CA ALA A 170 -8.49 -4.98 -27.03
C ALA A 170 -7.70 -4.14 -26.01
N VAL A 171 -8.04 -4.28 -24.74
CA VAL A 171 -7.37 -3.56 -23.67
C VAL A 171 -5.95 -4.09 -23.47
N SER A 172 -4.99 -3.18 -23.32
CA SER A 172 -3.58 -3.51 -23.14
C SER A 172 -2.88 -2.63 -22.11
N ALA A 173 -3.49 -1.49 -21.73
CA ALA A 173 -2.90 -0.53 -20.81
C ALA A 173 -3.98 0.12 -19.93
N PRO A 174 -3.63 0.60 -18.71
CA PRO A 174 -4.52 1.39 -17.90
C PRO A 174 -5.14 2.57 -18.67
N GLY A 175 -6.44 2.78 -18.46
CA GLY A 175 -7.24 3.74 -19.22
C GLY A 175 -7.83 3.21 -20.54
N ASP A 176 -7.62 1.94 -20.88
CA ASP A 176 -8.28 1.31 -22.03
C ASP A 176 -9.68 0.79 -21.68
N ILE A 177 -10.59 0.87 -22.67
CA ILE A 177 -11.90 0.21 -22.63
C ILE A 177 -12.17 -0.46 -23.98
N ALA A 178 -12.62 -1.71 -23.96
CA ALA A 178 -13.07 -2.45 -25.13
C ALA A 178 -14.45 -3.04 -24.87
N ARG A 179 -15.33 -3.06 -25.89
CA ARG A 179 -16.64 -3.69 -25.79
C ARG A 179 -16.90 -4.60 -26.97
N ARG A 180 -17.32 -5.83 -26.68
CA ARG A 180 -17.69 -6.86 -27.66
C ARG A 180 -19.00 -7.50 -27.24
N GLY A 181 -20.12 -7.02 -27.81
CA GLY A 181 -21.45 -7.51 -27.46
C GLY A 181 -21.80 -7.24 -26.01
N ALA A 182 -22.01 -8.30 -25.25
CA ALA A 182 -22.33 -8.26 -23.82
C ALA A 182 -21.10 -8.19 -22.90
N ILE A 183 -19.91 -8.16 -23.45
CA ILE A 183 -18.65 -8.13 -22.67
C ILE A 183 -18.04 -6.73 -22.77
N MET A 184 -17.67 -6.19 -21.63
CA MET A 184 -16.91 -4.95 -21.51
C MET A 184 -15.62 -5.21 -20.75
N ASP A 185 -14.49 -4.97 -21.39
CA ASP A 185 -13.16 -5.02 -20.80
C ASP A 185 -12.74 -3.59 -20.44
N ILE A 186 -12.36 -3.39 -19.20
CA ILE A 186 -11.95 -2.10 -18.63
C ILE A 186 -10.59 -2.29 -18.01
N PHE A 187 -9.61 -1.43 -18.30
CA PHE A 187 -8.34 -1.45 -17.59
C PHE A 187 -8.27 -0.23 -16.66
N PRO A 188 -8.67 -0.37 -15.38
CA PRO A 188 -8.65 0.76 -14.45
C PRO A 188 -7.23 1.30 -14.25
N VAL A 189 -7.12 2.60 -14.02
CA VAL A 189 -5.84 3.23 -13.68
C VAL A 189 -5.42 2.79 -12.28
N GLY A 190 -4.16 2.40 -12.12
CA GLY A 190 -3.63 1.89 -10.86
C GLY A 190 -3.83 0.39 -10.62
N TRP A 191 -4.51 -0.33 -11.53
CA TRP A 191 -4.63 -1.78 -11.47
C TRP A 191 -3.55 -2.46 -12.32
N ASP A 192 -3.13 -3.65 -11.89
CA ASP A 192 -2.13 -4.46 -12.61
C ASP A 192 -2.78 -5.28 -13.75
N GLU A 193 -4.07 -5.56 -13.66
CA GLU A 193 -4.82 -6.38 -14.60
C GLU A 193 -6.15 -5.73 -14.98
N PRO A 194 -6.61 -5.92 -16.23
CA PRO A 194 -7.92 -5.44 -16.69
C PRO A 194 -9.07 -6.23 -16.07
N LEU A 195 -10.19 -5.54 -15.88
CA LEU A 195 -11.48 -6.07 -15.43
C LEU A 195 -12.35 -6.41 -16.63
N ARG A 196 -12.88 -7.61 -16.69
CA ARG A 196 -13.95 -8.03 -17.63
C ARG A 196 -15.28 -8.03 -16.92
N VAL A 197 -16.22 -7.28 -17.45
CA VAL A 197 -17.61 -7.21 -17.02
C VAL A 197 -18.47 -7.89 -18.07
N GLU A 198 -19.17 -8.95 -17.68
CA GLU A 198 -20.14 -9.62 -18.54
C GLU A 198 -21.55 -9.18 -18.16
N PHE A 199 -22.38 -8.93 -19.17
CA PHE A 199 -23.75 -8.49 -18.99
C PHE A 199 -24.74 -9.50 -19.55
N TRP A 200 -25.86 -9.69 -18.85
CA TRP A 200 -27.04 -10.30 -19.37
C TRP A 200 -28.13 -9.22 -19.50
N GLY A 201 -28.34 -8.75 -20.74
CA GLY A 201 -29.10 -7.50 -20.93
C GLY A 201 -28.43 -6.33 -20.24
N ASN A 202 -29.08 -5.73 -19.25
CA ASN A 202 -28.55 -4.65 -18.43
C ASN A 202 -28.03 -5.12 -17.05
N THR A 203 -28.06 -6.43 -16.78
CA THR A 203 -27.62 -6.96 -15.50
C THR A 203 -26.17 -7.42 -15.57
N VAL A 204 -25.33 -7.01 -14.64
CA VAL A 204 -23.97 -7.52 -14.47
C VAL A 204 -24.02 -8.98 -14.05
N GLU A 205 -23.57 -9.88 -14.91
CA GLU A 205 -23.58 -11.33 -14.70
C GLU A 205 -22.30 -11.82 -14.05
N SER A 206 -21.15 -11.27 -14.44
CA SER A 206 -19.86 -11.65 -13.88
C SER A 206 -18.86 -10.51 -13.88
N LEU A 207 -17.96 -10.53 -12.89
CA LEU A 207 -16.83 -9.63 -12.73
C LEU A 207 -15.56 -10.46 -12.54
N ARG A 208 -14.56 -10.25 -13.40
CA ARG A 208 -13.29 -10.99 -13.32
C ARG A 208 -12.10 -10.21 -13.86
N CYS A 209 -10.95 -10.31 -13.20
CA CYS A 209 -9.68 -9.92 -13.81
C CYS A 209 -9.19 -10.99 -14.78
N PHE A 210 -8.39 -10.56 -15.74
CA PHE A 210 -7.80 -11.45 -16.72
C PHE A 210 -6.45 -10.91 -17.20
N ASP A 211 -5.58 -11.84 -17.56
CA ASP A 211 -4.30 -11.53 -18.18
C ASP A 211 -4.54 -11.07 -19.64
N PRO A 212 -4.12 -9.86 -20.02
CA PRO A 212 -4.41 -9.32 -21.35
C PRO A 212 -3.73 -10.06 -22.51
N GLU A 213 -2.60 -10.76 -22.24
CA GLU A 213 -1.89 -11.53 -23.27
C GLU A 213 -2.53 -12.90 -23.51
N THR A 214 -2.82 -13.63 -22.42
CA THR A 214 -3.37 -15.00 -22.51
C THR A 214 -4.88 -15.04 -22.52
N GLN A 215 -5.56 -13.95 -22.19
CA GLN A 215 -7.01 -13.81 -22.04
C GLN A 215 -7.61 -14.75 -20.98
N ARG A 216 -6.80 -15.33 -20.12
CA ARG A 216 -7.24 -16.20 -19.03
C ARG A 216 -7.64 -15.40 -17.80
N SER A 217 -8.76 -15.79 -17.19
CA SER A 217 -9.20 -15.20 -15.91
C SER A 217 -8.21 -15.53 -14.81
N THR A 218 -7.84 -14.54 -14.03
CA THR A 218 -6.92 -14.62 -12.89
C THR A 218 -7.67 -14.58 -11.57
N ALA A 219 -8.71 -13.74 -11.46
CA ALA A 219 -9.52 -13.60 -10.27
C ALA A 219 -10.99 -13.37 -10.62
N ARG A 220 -11.92 -13.74 -9.69
CA ARG A 220 -13.37 -13.45 -9.78
C ARG A 220 -13.80 -12.66 -8.56
N PHE A 221 -14.76 -11.77 -8.76
CA PHE A 221 -15.26 -10.85 -7.74
C PHE A 221 -16.79 -10.83 -7.73
N GLU A 222 -17.37 -10.75 -6.55
CA GLU A 222 -18.78 -10.42 -6.37
C GLU A 222 -19.03 -8.91 -6.46
N ARG A 223 -18.00 -8.12 -6.10
CA ARG A 223 -18.04 -6.67 -6.09
C ARG A 223 -16.65 -6.11 -6.37
N VAL A 224 -16.58 -5.07 -7.17
CA VAL A 224 -15.36 -4.30 -7.44
C VAL A 224 -15.64 -2.81 -7.27
N GLU A 225 -14.62 -2.09 -6.88
CA GLU A 225 -14.63 -0.63 -6.82
C GLU A 225 -13.35 -0.12 -7.44
N PHE A 226 -13.46 0.87 -8.33
CA PHE A 226 -12.30 1.51 -8.98
C PHE A 226 -12.64 2.95 -9.38
N LEU A 227 -11.60 3.71 -9.72
CA LEU A 227 -11.76 5.09 -10.17
C LEU A 227 -12.04 5.16 -11.67
N CYS A 228 -13.03 5.96 -12.04
CA CYS A 228 -13.37 6.20 -13.45
C CYS A 228 -12.42 7.19 -14.15
N GLY A 229 -11.62 7.97 -13.40
CA GLY A 229 -10.78 9.02 -13.97
C GLY A 229 -9.44 8.50 -14.45
N VAL A 230 -8.99 9.03 -15.59
CA VAL A 230 -7.66 8.78 -16.19
C VAL A 230 -6.82 10.06 -16.19
N LEU A 231 -7.46 11.20 -16.37
CA LEU A 231 -6.83 12.51 -16.45
C LEU A 231 -7.40 13.42 -15.35
N TRP A 232 -6.53 14.21 -14.75
CA TRP A 232 -6.83 15.13 -13.67
C TRP A 232 -6.30 16.52 -14.04
N ASP A 233 -7.19 17.39 -14.48
CA ASP A 233 -6.83 18.73 -14.96
C ASP A 233 -6.38 19.67 -13.81
N HIS A 234 -6.81 19.37 -12.57
CA HIS A 234 -6.56 20.21 -11.41
C HIS A 234 -6.14 19.35 -10.20
N ALA A 235 -4.84 19.07 -10.10
CA ALA A 235 -4.27 18.33 -8.99
C ALA A 235 -3.60 19.30 -8.01
N TYR A 236 -4.29 19.69 -6.94
CA TYR A 236 -3.80 20.66 -5.95
C TYR A 236 -3.63 20.09 -4.55
N SER A 237 -4.07 18.84 -4.32
CA SER A 237 -3.93 18.15 -3.03
C SER A 237 -2.63 17.36 -2.95
N ARG A 238 -2.26 17.01 -1.74
CA ARG A 238 -1.11 16.17 -1.42
C ARG A 238 -1.56 14.99 -0.57
N LEU A 239 -0.69 14.02 -0.37
CA LEU A 239 -0.98 12.82 0.43
C LEU A 239 -1.57 13.16 1.80
N TRP A 240 -1.05 14.16 2.49
CA TRP A 240 -1.52 14.54 3.83
C TRP A 240 -2.97 15.04 3.88
N ASP A 241 -3.55 15.51 2.77
CA ASP A 241 -4.94 15.94 2.70
C ASP A 241 -5.93 14.74 2.76
N PHE A 242 -5.42 13.53 2.56
CA PHE A 242 -6.17 12.28 2.61
C PHE A 242 -5.99 11.49 3.90
N LEU A 243 -5.00 11.84 4.71
CA LEU A 243 -4.70 11.12 5.95
C LEU A 243 -5.65 11.54 7.07
N PRO A 244 -6.38 10.58 7.69
CA PRO A 244 -7.18 10.87 8.88
C PRO A 244 -6.33 11.44 10.03
N PRO A 245 -6.91 12.31 10.89
CA PRO A 245 -6.16 12.88 12.01
C PRO A 245 -5.58 11.86 12.99
N GLU A 246 -6.23 10.70 13.13
CA GLU A 246 -5.83 9.60 13.98
C GLU A 246 -4.70 8.72 13.41
N THR A 247 -4.21 9.01 12.20
CA THR A 247 -3.14 8.24 11.56
C THR A 247 -1.89 8.21 12.43
N LEU A 248 -1.31 7.01 12.60
CA LEU A 248 0.02 6.85 13.20
C LEU A 248 1.08 6.94 12.12
N VAL A 249 1.96 7.93 12.20
CA VAL A 249 3.08 8.10 11.27
C VAL A 249 4.32 7.41 11.85
N VAL A 250 4.79 6.39 11.16
CA VAL A 250 6.01 5.65 11.49
C VAL A 250 7.13 6.12 10.58
N ILE A 251 8.24 6.56 11.15
CA ILE A 251 9.39 7.04 10.39
C ILE A 251 10.56 6.08 10.65
N GLU A 252 10.92 5.34 9.62
CA GLU A 252 12.06 4.43 9.65
C GLU A 252 13.36 5.16 9.37
N SER A 253 14.39 4.94 10.22
CA SER A 253 15.73 5.54 10.00
C SER A 253 15.65 7.05 9.71
N PRO A 254 15.23 7.90 10.66
CA PRO A 254 14.81 9.28 10.43
C PRO A 254 15.87 10.13 9.69
N GLU A 255 17.14 9.89 9.94
CA GLU A 255 18.20 10.63 9.26
C GLU A 255 18.29 10.27 7.76
N ARG A 256 18.09 9.00 7.41
CA ARG A 256 18.07 8.55 6.02
C ARG A 256 16.82 9.04 5.29
N VAL A 257 15.66 8.98 5.94
CA VAL A 257 14.42 9.55 5.41
C VAL A 257 14.57 11.05 5.19
N ARG A 258 15.18 11.77 6.14
CA ARG A 258 15.42 13.20 5.99
C ARG A 258 16.35 13.54 4.82
N GLN A 259 17.43 12.76 4.64
CA GLN A 259 18.32 12.92 3.49
C GLN A 259 17.61 12.69 2.16
N ALA A 260 16.80 11.61 2.07
CA ALA A 260 15.99 11.34 0.90
C ALA A 260 14.95 12.45 0.65
N TRP A 261 14.36 13.00 1.72
CA TRP A 261 13.39 14.08 1.61
C TRP A 261 13.99 15.37 1.04
N VAL A 262 15.18 15.74 1.48
CA VAL A 262 15.90 16.92 0.94
C VAL A 262 16.11 16.80 -0.58
N GLN A 263 16.33 15.60 -1.09
CA GLN A 263 16.51 15.37 -2.53
C GLN A 263 15.22 15.60 -3.34
N THR A 264 14.05 15.55 -2.71
CA THR A 264 12.77 15.84 -3.39
C THR A 264 12.54 17.35 -3.64
N GLY A 265 13.29 18.21 -2.95
CA GLY A 265 13.09 19.66 -2.98
C GLY A 265 11.89 20.16 -2.18
N ASP A 266 11.16 19.26 -1.52
CA ASP A 266 9.96 19.58 -0.74
C ASP A 266 10.30 19.72 0.76
N THR A 267 10.53 20.94 1.22
CA THR A 267 10.85 21.23 2.62
C THR A 267 9.61 21.37 3.50
N LEU A 268 8.45 21.70 2.93
CA LEU A 268 7.22 21.96 3.69
C LEU A 268 6.60 20.67 4.24
N SER A 269 6.68 19.60 3.48
CA SER A 269 6.02 18.34 3.82
C SER A 269 6.57 17.69 5.08
N TRP A 270 7.86 17.84 5.35
CA TRP A 270 8.47 17.33 6.59
C TRP A 270 7.85 17.96 7.85
N GLU A 271 7.63 19.27 7.82
CA GLU A 271 7.00 19.99 8.94
C GLU A 271 5.54 19.57 9.15
N MET A 272 4.84 19.25 8.06
CA MET A 272 3.45 18.80 8.09
C MET A 272 3.27 17.49 8.86
N LEU A 273 4.30 16.63 8.92
CA LEU A 273 4.24 15.36 9.69
C LEU A 273 4.00 15.57 11.18
N SER A 274 4.29 16.77 11.71
CA SER A 274 4.01 17.11 13.12
C SER A 274 2.51 17.17 13.45
N ARG A 275 1.63 17.18 12.46
CA ARG A 275 0.17 17.13 12.65
C ARG A 275 -0.33 15.79 13.18
N TRP A 276 0.44 14.74 12.98
CA TRP A 276 0.11 13.37 13.39
C TRP A 276 1.03 12.90 14.50
N GLN A 277 0.53 11.93 15.25
CA GLN A 277 1.36 11.21 16.21
C GLN A 277 2.46 10.43 15.48
N ARG A 278 3.70 10.51 15.95
CA ARG A 278 4.86 9.90 15.31
C ARG A 278 5.47 8.79 16.15
N LEU A 279 5.83 7.71 15.46
CA LEU A 279 6.69 6.66 15.98
C LEU A 279 7.98 6.65 15.18
N ILE A 280 9.09 6.95 15.85
CA ILE A 280 10.41 6.97 15.23
C ILE A 280 11.08 5.61 15.44
N LEU A 281 11.45 4.94 14.37
CA LEU A 281 12.20 3.68 14.41
C LEU A 281 13.66 3.93 14.08
N ASN A 282 14.55 3.72 15.04
CA ASN A 282 15.98 3.90 14.85
C ASN A 282 16.69 2.54 14.92
N PRO A 283 17.06 1.92 13.79
CA PRO A 283 17.66 0.58 13.77
C PRO A 283 19.07 0.53 14.36
N LEU A 284 19.81 1.65 14.30
CA LEU A 284 21.21 1.70 14.76
C LEU A 284 21.39 2.04 16.24
N GLY A 285 20.28 2.16 16.98
CA GLY A 285 20.32 2.63 18.35
C GLY A 285 20.23 4.15 18.47
N GLY A 286 20.06 4.67 19.69
CA GLY A 286 19.81 6.08 19.97
C GLY A 286 18.93 6.22 21.20
N GLY A 287 18.42 7.44 21.46
CA GLY A 287 17.47 7.67 22.56
C GLY A 287 16.13 6.96 22.33
N GLY A 288 15.41 6.67 23.40
CA GLY A 288 14.07 6.06 23.37
C GLY A 288 14.01 4.66 23.96
N THR A 289 12.89 3.96 23.72
CA THR A 289 12.68 2.59 24.20
C THR A 289 13.48 1.62 23.35
N SER A 290 14.41 0.87 23.95
CA SER A 290 15.17 -0.18 23.25
C SER A 290 14.42 -1.50 23.28
N LEU A 291 14.25 -2.11 22.12
CA LEU A 291 13.69 -3.48 22.00
C LEU A 291 14.74 -4.58 22.12
N GLY A 292 16.02 -4.20 22.21
CA GLY A 292 17.13 -5.15 22.40
C GLY A 292 17.39 -6.04 21.17
N SER A 293 16.82 -5.72 20.00
CA SER A 293 17.10 -6.46 18.79
C SER A 293 18.47 -6.10 18.21
N ALA A 294 19.14 -7.07 17.62
CA ALA A 294 20.34 -6.87 16.82
C ALA A 294 20.03 -7.18 15.35
N SER A 295 20.68 -6.45 14.45
CA SER A 295 20.60 -6.79 13.03
C SER A 295 21.18 -8.19 12.83
N GLN A 296 20.41 -9.06 12.20
CA GLN A 296 20.95 -10.34 11.75
C GLN A 296 21.97 -10.10 10.64
N PRO A 297 23.08 -10.84 10.62
CA PRO A 297 23.95 -10.82 9.46
C PRO A 297 23.14 -11.24 8.23
N PRO A 298 23.41 -10.68 7.03
CA PRO A 298 22.65 -10.99 5.85
C PRO A 298 22.76 -12.48 5.55
N VAL A 299 21.71 -13.22 5.88
CA VAL A 299 21.56 -14.61 5.48
C VAL A 299 21.27 -14.58 4.00
N GLY A 300 22.29 -14.74 3.17
CA GLY A 300 22.08 -14.84 1.74
C GLY A 300 21.00 -15.90 1.43
N ARG A 301 20.44 -15.92 0.22
CA ARG A 301 19.36 -16.83 -0.24
C ARG A 301 19.61 -18.34 -0.03
N SER A 302 20.55 -18.72 0.81
CA SER A 302 20.93 -20.11 1.13
C SER A 302 20.17 -20.59 2.36
N VAL A 303 19.17 -21.43 2.15
CA VAL A 303 18.44 -22.15 3.21
C VAL A 303 19.39 -22.89 4.16
N VAL A 304 20.51 -23.39 3.66
CA VAL A 304 21.54 -24.09 4.47
C VAL A 304 22.15 -23.14 5.51
N ARG A 305 22.52 -21.92 5.09
CA ARG A 305 23.06 -20.89 5.99
C ARG A 305 22.05 -20.43 7.03
N LEU A 306 20.78 -20.30 6.63
CA LEU A 306 19.70 -19.98 7.57
C LEU A 306 19.57 -21.05 8.65
N VAL A 307 19.58 -22.32 8.27
CA VAL A 307 19.48 -23.45 9.23
C VAL A 307 20.69 -23.49 10.17
N GLU A 308 21.90 -23.22 9.68
CA GLU A 308 23.11 -23.15 10.51
C GLU A 308 23.06 -22.01 11.51
N GLU A 309 22.60 -20.82 11.10
CA GLU A 309 22.46 -19.67 12.01
C GLU A 309 21.36 -19.89 13.05
N LEU A 310 20.22 -20.44 12.65
CA LEU A 310 19.15 -20.82 13.58
C LEU A 310 19.65 -21.82 14.63
N ARG A 311 20.43 -22.82 14.24
CA ARG A 311 21.08 -23.76 15.18
C ARG A 311 22.03 -23.04 16.14
N CYS A 312 22.86 -22.14 15.63
CA CYS A 312 23.79 -21.38 16.46
C CYS A 312 23.07 -20.48 17.47
N LEU A 313 21.93 -19.89 17.10
CA LEU A 313 21.09 -19.10 18.00
C LEU A 313 20.45 -19.99 19.09
N MET A 314 19.95 -21.18 18.73
CA MET A 314 19.41 -22.14 19.68
C MET A 314 20.48 -22.61 20.68
N GLU A 315 21.71 -22.89 20.23
CA GLU A 315 22.85 -23.27 21.08
C GLU A 315 23.26 -22.15 22.05
N ARG A 316 23.00 -20.88 21.70
CA ARG A 316 23.23 -19.71 22.57
C ARG A 316 22.07 -19.43 23.53
N GLY A 317 21.03 -20.29 23.54
CA GLY A 317 19.91 -20.19 24.45
C GLY A 317 18.80 -19.22 24.01
N TYR A 318 18.79 -18.83 22.73
CA TYR A 318 17.64 -18.12 22.17
C TYR A 318 16.52 -19.11 21.88
N GLU A 319 15.33 -18.83 22.38
CA GLU A 319 14.12 -19.54 21.99
C GLU A 319 13.66 -18.99 20.63
N LEU A 320 13.62 -19.86 19.62
CA LEU A 320 13.16 -19.53 18.27
C LEU A 320 11.70 -19.89 18.08
#